data_4eacf3b802c65fb3d936534be5d66239
#
_entry.id   4eacf3b802c65fb3d936534be5d66239
#
_cell.length_a   1.000
_cell.length_b   1.000
_cell.length_c   1.000
_cell.angle_alpha   90.00
_cell.angle_beta   90.00
_cell.angle_gamma   90.00
#
_symmetry.space_group_name_H-M   'P 1'
#
loop_
_entity.id
_entity.type
_entity.pdbx_description
1 polymer ?
#
loop_
_entity_poly.entity_id
_entity_poly.type
_entity_poly.pdbx_seq_one_letter_code
_entity_poly.pdbx_strand_id
1 'polypeptide(L)'
;MKRLLLLFPIMFTNPVNARPVTATVYHEWYHARETYCGHTYQHWGVSAAHPWLPCGTQVRVSHKGRVLTVPITDRCDCNSIDLSAGAAHRLGVPIDGIATVSITY
;
A
#
# COMPACT_ATOMS: atom_id res chain seq x y z
N MET A 1 -40.83 -3.37 -27.42
CA MET A 1 -39.43 -3.86 -27.46
C MET A 1 -38.84 -3.87 -26.09
N LYS A 2 -38.49 -5.04 -25.61
CA LYS A 2 -37.93 -5.16 -24.30
C LYS A 2 -36.44 -4.83 -24.31
N ARG A 3 -36.09 -3.85 -23.52
CA ARG A 3 -34.71 -3.56 -23.28
C ARG A 3 -34.20 -4.52 -22.20
N LEU A 4 -33.28 -5.34 -22.57
CA LEU A 4 -32.59 -6.18 -21.58
C LEU A 4 -31.62 -5.29 -20.80
N LEU A 5 -32.04 -4.91 -19.63
CA LEU A 5 -31.12 -4.27 -18.69
C LEU A 5 -30.28 -5.37 -18.07
N LEU A 6 -29.11 -5.54 -18.61
CA LEU A 6 -28.10 -6.34 -17.95
C LEU A 6 -27.56 -5.53 -16.77
N LEU A 7 -28.23 -5.69 -15.66
CA LEU A 7 -27.68 -5.24 -14.40
C LEU A 7 -26.60 -6.21 -14.01
N PHE A 8 -25.37 -5.86 -14.37
CA PHE A 8 -24.25 -6.54 -13.79
C PHE A 8 -24.13 -6.07 -12.36
N PRO A 9 -24.31 -6.94 -11.37
CA PRO A 9 -24.01 -6.57 -10.00
C PRO A 9 -22.56 -6.13 -9.97
N ILE A 10 -22.33 -4.92 -9.52
CA ILE A 10 -20.98 -4.47 -9.23
C ILE A 10 -20.50 -5.32 -8.08
N MET A 11 -19.79 -6.38 -8.41
CA MET A 11 -19.20 -7.23 -7.41
C MET A 11 -17.91 -6.60 -6.93
N PHE A 12 -17.96 -6.00 -5.75
CA PHE A 12 -16.76 -5.67 -5.02
C PHE A 12 -16.19 -6.97 -4.46
N THR A 13 -15.61 -7.77 -5.31
CA THR A 13 -14.83 -8.90 -4.84
C THR A 13 -13.43 -8.42 -4.52
N ASN A 14 -12.94 -8.79 -3.35
CA ASN A 14 -11.50 -8.70 -3.12
C ASN A 14 -10.79 -9.46 -4.24
N PRO A 15 -9.75 -8.90 -4.84
CA PRO A 15 -8.96 -9.63 -5.82
C PRO A 15 -8.54 -10.98 -5.25
N VAL A 16 -8.56 -12.02 -6.10
CA VAL A 16 -8.31 -13.41 -5.70
C VAL A 16 -6.96 -13.58 -5.01
N ASN A 17 -6.00 -12.69 -5.31
CA ASN A 17 -4.65 -12.72 -4.78
C ASN A 17 -4.40 -11.69 -3.66
N ALA A 18 -5.47 -11.14 -3.08
CA ALA A 18 -5.34 -10.28 -1.91
C ALA A 18 -4.78 -11.07 -0.73
N ARG A 19 -3.75 -10.53 -0.08
CA ARG A 19 -3.08 -11.20 1.03
C ARG A 19 -3.06 -10.29 2.24
N PRO A 20 -3.46 -10.80 3.43
CA PRO A 20 -3.26 -10.06 4.66
C PRO A 20 -1.78 -10.06 5.02
N VAL A 21 -1.27 -8.89 5.34
CA VAL A 21 0.12 -8.69 5.75
C VAL A 21 0.19 -7.68 6.87
N THR A 22 1.29 -7.70 7.61
CA THR A 22 1.57 -6.68 8.61
C THR A 22 2.16 -5.46 7.93
N ALA A 23 1.57 -4.30 8.17
CA ALA A 23 2.10 -3.02 7.74
C ALA A 23 2.75 -2.31 8.92
N THR A 24 3.92 -1.77 8.68
CA THR A 24 4.62 -0.85 9.56
C THR A 24 4.71 0.52 8.90
N VAL A 25 5.21 1.52 9.60
CA VAL A 25 5.33 2.87 9.08
C VAL A 25 6.75 3.36 9.29
N TYR A 26 7.32 3.99 8.25
CA TYR A 26 8.64 4.59 8.32
C TYR A 26 8.73 5.59 9.46
N HIS A 27 9.87 5.60 10.13
CA HIS A 27 10.21 6.69 11.05
C HIS A 27 10.56 7.96 10.26
N GLU A 28 10.19 9.13 10.79
CA GLU A 28 10.43 10.42 10.13
C GLU A 28 11.92 10.72 9.89
N TRP A 29 12.81 10.05 10.62
CA TRP A 29 14.26 10.17 10.44
C TRP A 29 14.71 9.88 9.00
N TYR A 30 13.95 9.04 8.28
CA TYR A 30 14.28 8.68 6.89
C TYR A 30 13.92 9.76 5.88
N HIS A 31 13.20 10.80 6.29
CA HIS A 31 12.79 11.86 5.38
C HIS A 31 14.00 12.47 4.65
N ALA A 32 13.86 12.69 3.34
CA ALA A 32 14.87 13.22 2.44
C ALA A 32 16.09 12.32 2.20
N ARG A 33 16.10 11.09 2.71
CA ARG A 33 17.17 10.12 2.43
C ARG A 33 16.88 9.38 1.15
N GLU A 34 17.95 8.94 0.48
CA GLU A 34 17.83 8.14 -0.74
C GLU A 34 17.41 6.72 -0.38
N THR A 35 16.46 6.17 -1.16
CA THR A 35 15.97 4.81 -1.02
C THR A 35 16.78 3.83 -1.86
N TYR A 36 16.59 2.54 -1.61
CA TYR A 36 17.22 1.48 -2.42
C TYR A 36 16.92 1.64 -3.92
N CYS A 37 15.73 2.09 -4.28
CA CYS A 37 15.32 2.26 -5.67
C CYS A 37 15.79 3.60 -6.28
N GLY A 38 16.59 4.38 -5.57
CA GLY A 38 17.12 5.65 -6.07
C GLY A 38 16.17 6.84 -5.97
N HIS A 39 15.13 6.73 -5.16
CA HIS A 39 14.20 7.82 -4.88
C HIS A 39 14.60 8.55 -3.61
N THR A 40 14.19 9.80 -3.50
CA THR A 40 14.26 10.53 -2.23
C THR A 40 13.00 10.21 -1.43
N TYR A 41 13.15 9.66 -0.23
CA TYR A 41 12.00 9.35 0.59
C TYR A 41 11.30 10.62 1.07
N GLN A 42 10.00 10.69 0.83
CA GLN A 42 9.14 11.78 1.29
C GLN A 42 8.20 11.22 2.35
N HIS A 43 8.40 11.62 3.58
CA HIS A 43 7.67 11.07 4.72
C HIS A 43 6.15 11.21 4.57
N TRP A 44 5.70 12.35 4.07
CA TRP A 44 4.28 12.63 3.84
C TRP A 44 3.83 12.40 2.40
N GLY A 45 4.70 11.88 1.56
CA GLY A 45 4.34 11.38 0.24
C GLY A 45 3.68 10.00 0.32
N VAL A 46 3.44 9.40 -0.82
CA VAL A 46 2.81 8.07 -0.93
C VAL A 46 3.80 7.10 -1.52
N SER A 47 4.33 6.21 -0.68
CA SER A 47 5.28 5.18 -1.10
C SER A 47 5.36 4.07 -0.06
N ALA A 48 6.04 3.00 -0.41
CA ALA A 48 6.29 1.90 0.52
C ALA A 48 7.61 1.20 0.20
N ALA A 49 8.13 0.51 1.20
CA ALA A 49 9.19 -0.48 1.06
C ALA A 49 8.61 -1.88 1.13
N HIS A 50 9.26 -2.80 0.44
CA HIS A 50 8.87 -4.20 0.44
C HIS A 50 10.12 -5.09 0.39
N PRO A 51 10.11 -6.28 1.02
CA PRO A 51 11.31 -7.12 1.10
C PRO A 51 11.82 -7.60 -0.25
N TRP A 52 10.94 -7.79 -1.25
CA TRP A 52 11.36 -8.43 -2.50
C TRP A 52 10.62 -7.96 -3.75
N LEU A 53 9.52 -7.23 -3.65
CA LEU A 53 8.83 -6.73 -4.84
C LEU A 53 9.74 -5.78 -5.63
N PRO A 54 9.77 -5.87 -6.96
CA PRO A 54 10.59 -4.97 -7.77
C PRO A 54 10.29 -3.50 -7.53
N CYS A 55 11.32 -2.67 -7.66
CA CYS A 55 11.16 -1.22 -7.64
C CYS A 55 10.12 -0.78 -8.68
N GLY A 56 9.22 0.10 -8.29
CA GLY A 56 8.17 0.59 -9.17
C GLY A 56 6.90 -0.25 -9.19
N THR A 57 6.88 -1.40 -8.53
CA THR A 57 5.66 -2.20 -8.43
C THR A 57 4.57 -1.37 -7.76
N GLN A 58 3.39 -1.34 -8.38
CA GLN A 58 2.22 -0.68 -7.82
C GLN A 58 1.47 -1.67 -6.95
N VAL A 59 1.40 -1.39 -5.66
CA VAL A 59 0.74 -2.26 -4.69
C VAL A 59 -0.56 -1.60 -4.25
N ARG A 60 -1.64 -2.33 -4.41
CA ARG A 60 -2.94 -1.90 -3.89
C ARG A 60 -3.04 -2.34 -2.44
N VAL A 61 -3.14 -1.38 -1.55
CA VAL A 61 -3.24 -1.61 -0.10
C VAL A 61 -4.64 -1.26 0.35
N SER A 62 -5.26 -2.14 1.11
CA SER A 62 -6.56 -1.86 1.72
C SER A 62 -6.51 -2.07 3.23
N HIS A 63 -7.19 -1.18 3.93
CA HIS A 63 -7.27 -1.18 5.38
C HIS A 63 -8.61 -0.60 5.82
N LYS A 64 -9.43 -1.40 6.48
CA LYS A 64 -10.73 -0.98 7.04
C LYS A 64 -11.59 -0.16 6.06
N GLY A 65 -11.74 -0.67 4.84
CA GLY A 65 -12.54 -0.03 3.81
C GLY A 65 -11.86 1.08 3.03
N ARG A 66 -10.63 1.46 3.37
CA ARG A 66 -9.83 2.42 2.62
C ARG A 66 -8.89 1.68 1.70
N VAL A 67 -8.68 2.22 0.51
CA VAL A 67 -7.81 1.64 -0.51
C VAL A 67 -6.89 2.71 -1.05
N LEU A 68 -5.62 2.36 -1.24
CA LEU A 68 -4.61 3.24 -1.80
C LEU A 68 -3.62 2.41 -2.60
N THR A 69 -3.29 2.87 -3.80
CA THR A 69 -2.20 2.28 -4.57
C THR A 69 -0.91 3.01 -4.25
N VAL A 70 0.10 2.25 -3.85
CA VAL A 70 1.41 2.80 -3.48
C VAL A 70 2.50 2.20 -4.35
N PRO A 71 3.47 3.00 -4.80
CA PRO A 71 4.64 2.48 -5.51
C PRO A 71 5.64 1.92 -4.51
N ILE A 72 6.28 0.81 -4.88
CA ILE A 72 7.44 0.31 -4.13
C ILE A 72 8.66 1.12 -4.56
N THR A 73 9.22 1.86 -3.64
CA THR A 73 10.38 2.75 -3.87
C THR A 73 11.59 2.37 -3.04
N ASP A 74 11.47 1.34 -2.20
CA ASP A 74 12.53 0.97 -1.28
C ASP A 74 12.48 -0.51 -0.94
N ARG A 75 13.54 -0.97 -0.36
CA ARG A 75 13.71 -2.32 0.16
C ARG A 75 13.74 -2.26 1.68
N CYS A 76 13.08 -3.22 2.33
CA CYS A 76 13.13 -3.31 3.78
C CYS A 76 13.49 -4.73 4.23
N ASP A 77 14.06 -4.81 5.40
CA ASP A 77 14.21 -6.06 6.13
C ASP A 77 12.99 -6.24 7.04
N CYS A 78 11.83 -6.06 6.46
CA CYS A 78 10.55 -6.17 7.14
C CYS A 78 9.82 -7.43 6.66
N ASN A 79 8.86 -7.91 7.44
CA ASN A 79 8.16 -9.14 7.09
C ASN A 79 7.10 -8.95 6.01
N SER A 80 6.71 -7.71 5.70
CA SER A 80 5.66 -7.48 4.73
C SER A 80 5.75 -6.13 4.03
N ILE A 81 5.18 -5.07 4.56
CA ILE A 81 5.21 -3.77 3.89
C ILE A 81 5.46 -2.67 4.91
N ASP A 82 6.30 -1.70 4.53
CA ASP A 82 6.62 -0.54 5.35
C ASP A 82 6.13 0.71 4.62
N LEU A 83 5.07 1.33 5.17
CA LEU A 83 4.38 2.43 4.51
C LEU A 83 5.01 3.76 4.87
N SER A 84 5.03 4.70 3.92
CA SER A 84 5.29 6.09 4.26
C SER A 84 4.19 6.62 5.21
N ALA A 85 4.51 7.62 6.01
CA ALA A 85 3.52 8.23 6.91
C ALA A 85 2.32 8.79 6.14
N GLY A 86 2.55 9.37 4.97
CA GLY A 86 1.49 9.87 4.11
C GLY A 86 0.55 8.77 3.64
N ALA A 87 1.08 7.63 3.24
CA ALA A 87 0.27 6.46 2.87
C ALA A 87 -0.50 5.92 4.08
N ALA A 88 0.17 5.75 5.21
CA ALA A 88 -0.46 5.29 6.45
C ALA A 88 -1.62 6.19 6.86
N HIS A 89 -1.41 7.49 6.81
CA HIS A 89 -2.45 8.47 7.16
C HIS A 89 -3.68 8.31 6.28
N ARG A 90 -3.50 8.18 4.97
CA ARG A 90 -4.60 7.98 4.02
C ARG A 90 -5.36 6.69 4.25
N LEU A 91 -4.66 5.65 4.71
CA LEU A 91 -5.25 4.34 4.97
C LEU A 91 -5.82 4.22 6.39
N GLY A 92 -5.66 5.23 7.22
CA GLY A 92 -6.06 5.16 8.62
C GLY A 92 -5.21 4.20 9.46
N VAL A 93 -3.99 3.93 9.02
CA VAL A 93 -3.01 3.13 9.78
C VAL A 93 -2.32 4.05 10.77
N PRO A 94 -2.22 3.67 12.06
CA PRO A 94 -1.52 4.47 13.05
C PRO A 94 -0.05 4.67 12.66
N ILE A 95 0.42 5.93 12.71
CA ILE A 95 1.78 6.27 12.28
C ILE A 95 2.85 5.66 13.18
N ASP A 96 2.55 5.52 14.45
CA ASP A 96 3.46 4.94 15.46
C ASP A 96 3.16 3.49 15.79
N GLY A 97 2.31 2.84 14.98
CA GLY A 97 1.87 1.49 15.24
C GLY A 97 2.09 0.53 14.09
N ILE A 98 1.47 -0.62 14.23
CA ILE A 98 1.40 -1.65 13.20
C ILE A 98 -0.07 -1.98 12.95
N ALA A 99 -0.38 -2.42 11.74
CA ALA A 99 -1.74 -2.81 11.38
C ALA A 99 -1.70 -3.99 10.41
N THR A 100 -2.78 -4.75 10.39
CA THR A 100 -2.99 -5.74 9.34
C THR A 100 -3.69 -5.05 8.16
N VAL A 101 -3.10 -5.16 6.98
CA VAL A 101 -3.64 -4.64 5.74
C VAL A 101 -3.72 -5.77 4.72
N SER A 102 -4.49 -5.58 3.67
CA SER A 102 -4.47 -6.50 2.53
C SER A 102 -3.74 -5.85 1.37
N ILE A 103 -2.90 -6.60 0.68
CA ILE A 103 -2.17 -6.12 -0.49
C ILE A 103 -2.45 -6.99 -1.70
N THR A 104 -2.49 -6.35 -2.86
CA THR A 104 -2.49 -7.00 -4.17
C THR A 104 -1.53 -6.28 -5.10
N TYR A 105 -0.97 -7.04 -6.04
CA TYR A 105 -0.04 -6.47 -7.02
C TYR A 105 0.04 -7.34 -8.27
#